data_37694a18410707ff4cfbaa8a961645cc
#
_entry.id   37694a18410707ff4cfbaa8a961645cc
#
_cell.length_a   1.000
_cell.length_b   1.000
_cell.length_c   1.000
_cell.angle_alpha   90.00
_cell.angle_beta   90.00
_cell.angle_gamma   90.00
#
_symmetry.space_group_name_H-M   'P 1'
#
loop_
_entity.id
_entity.type
_entity.pdbx_description
1 polymer ?
#
loop_
_entity_poly.entity_id
_entity_poly.type
_entity_poly.pdbx_seq_one_letter_code
_entity_poly.pdbx_strand_id
1 'polypeptide(L)'
;EFSWTGEPANRLYDQRRFEQYTRFKPEIKMKYVYFYDKSQNERLYSLNQGLTDREIMIKLSVAQGLDTNMYLRPEELKQIIDLSSEDNHVVRVLERENGRKVFLRMFRDMWIYPGEAEVTAAIRQLVDDDLPVVGFLTGHGVRNSEKAGDRDYRYFVQERVYRRALINQGFAIKNVNLDDEIPEQVNILVIADMQTALSPGEMES
;
A
#
# COMPACT_ATOMS: atom_id res chain seq x y z
N GLU A 1 0.36 -6.90 -11.09
CA GLU A 1 1.27 -7.24 -9.99
C GLU A 1 2.69 -6.82 -10.32
N PHE A 2 3.37 -6.22 -9.37
CA PHE A 2 4.77 -5.86 -9.43
C PHE A 2 5.54 -6.79 -8.50
N SER A 3 6.47 -7.55 -9.03
CA SER A 3 7.20 -8.57 -8.26
C SER A 3 8.69 -8.56 -8.60
N TRP A 4 9.51 -8.63 -7.56
CA TRP A 4 10.95 -8.76 -7.66
C TRP A 4 11.38 -10.13 -8.17
N THR A 5 10.79 -11.19 -7.66
CA THR A 5 11.27 -12.55 -7.92
C THR A 5 10.59 -13.23 -9.10
N GLY A 6 9.49 -12.67 -9.60
CA GLY A 6 8.75 -13.26 -10.73
C GLY A 6 8.23 -14.68 -10.47
N GLU A 7 7.98 -15.03 -9.20
CA GLU A 7 7.62 -16.41 -8.85
C GLU A 7 6.35 -16.89 -9.58
N PRO A 8 6.42 -17.96 -10.36
CA PRO A 8 5.26 -18.54 -11.03
C PRO A 8 4.13 -18.94 -10.06
N ALA A 9 4.49 -19.30 -8.83
CA ALA A 9 3.53 -19.66 -7.79
C ALA A 9 2.62 -18.48 -7.41
N ASN A 10 3.17 -17.27 -7.29
CA ASN A 10 2.39 -16.07 -7.00
C ASN A 10 1.44 -15.75 -8.15
N ARG A 11 1.89 -15.87 -9.38
CA ARG A 11 1.06 -15.66 -10.57
C ARG A 11 -0.14 -16.62 -10.61
N LEU A 12 0.09 -17.90 -10.36
CA LEU A 12 -0.98 -18.90 -10.33
C LEU A 12 -1.95 -18.65 -9.18
N TYR A 13 -1.43 -18.28 -8.01
CA TYR A 13 -2.25 -17.94 -6.85
C TYR A 13 -3.15 -16.74 -7.13
N ASP A 14 -2.61 -15.67 -7.72
CA ASP A 14 -3.37 -14.48 -8.06
C ASP A 14 -4.43 -14.76 -9.12
N GLN A 15 -4.11 -15.51 -10.16
CA GLN A 15 -5.09 -15.90 -11.17
C GLN A 15 -6.28 -16.60 -10.54
N ARG A 16 -6.06 -17.57 -9.67
CA ARG A 16 -7.14 -18.30 -8.98
C ARG A 16 -7.95 -17.40 -8.04
N ARG A 17 -7.28 -16.49 -7.34
CA ARG A 17 -7.93 -15.59 -6.38
C ARG A 17 -8.77 -14.52 -7.05
N PHE A 18 -8.32 -14.00 -8.18
CA PHE A 18 -9.03 -12.98 -8.93
C PHE A 18 -10.00 -13.55 -9.98
N GLU A 19 -10.00 -14.86 -10.19
CA GLU A 19 -10.93 -15.52 -11.13
C GLU A 19 -12.39 -15.19 -10.82
N GLN A 20 -12.77 -15.14 -9.56
CA GLN A 20 -14.13 -14.76 -9.14
C GLN A 20 -14.53 -13.35 -9.62
N TYR A 21 -13.58 -12.41 -9.70
CA TYR A 21 -13.84 -11.05 -10.20
C TYR A 21 -13.82 -11.01 -11.72
N THR A 22 -12.83 -11.63 -12.36
CA THR A 22 -12.69 -11.65 -13.82
C THR A 22 -13.81 -12.46 -14.49
N ARG A 23 -14.39 -13.44 -13.80
CA ARG A 23 -15.54 -14.21 -14.28
C ARG A 23 -16.79 -13.34 -14.45
N PHE A 24 -17.01 -12.39 -13.55
CA PHE A 24 -18.15 -11.47 -13.62
C PHE A 24 -17.84 -10.18 -14.37
N LYS A 25 -16.56 -9.84 -14.50
CA LYS A 25 -16.06 -8.63 -15.13
C LYS A 25 -14.90 -8.98 -16.07
N PRO A 26 -15.19 -9.55 -17.26
CA PRO A 26 -14.17 -10.05 -18.18
C PRO A 26 -13.28 -8.93 -18.76
N GLU A 27 -13.67 -7.67 -18.62
CA GLU A 27 -12.87 -6.52 -19.03
C GLU A 27 -11.65 -6.30 -18.11
N ILE A 28 -11.64 -6.90 -16.90
CA ILE A 28 -10.47 -6.83 -16.01
C ILE A 28 -9.31 -7.57 -16.64
N LYS A 29 -8.24 -6.84 -16.92
CA LYS A 29 -7.00 -7.39 -17.47
C LYS A 29 -5.95 -7.50 -16.37
N MET A 30 -5.31 -8.67 -16.28
CA MET A 30 -4.21 -8.89 -15.36
C MET A 30 -2.88 -8.75 -16.10
N LYS A 31 -1.99 -7.92 -15.57
CA LYS A 31 -0.63 -7.72 -16.07
C LYS A 31 0.36 -8.01 -14.96
N TYR A 32 1.42 -8.73 -15.29
CA TYR A 32 2.52 -9.01 -14.37
C TYR A 32 3.74 -8.22 -14.82
N VAL A 33 4.37 -7.53 -13.87
CA VAL A 33 5.58 -6.74 -14.11
C VAL A 33 6.64 -7.23 -13.13
N TYR A 34 7.75 -7.69 -13.66
CA TYR A 34 8.88 -8.17 -12.88
C TYR A 34 9.99 -7.12 -12.91
N PHE A 35 10.60 -6.90 -11.78
CA PHE A 35 11.70 -5.94 -11.63
C PHE A 35 12.69 -6.43 -10.58
N TYR A 36 13.83 -5.79 -10.48
CA TYR A 36 14.81 -6.03 -9.41
C TYR A 36 15.15 -4.72 -8.71
N ASP A 37 15.27 -4.79 -7.39
CA ASP A 37 15.61 -3.67 -6.53
C ASP A 37 16.42 -4.15 -5.32
N LYS A 38 17.53 -3.49 -5.05
CA LYS A 38 18.42 -3.84 -3.95
C LYS A 38 17.80 -3.59 -2.59
N SER A 39 17.01 -2.53 -2.45
CA SER A 39 16.51 -2.04 -1.15
C SER A 39 15.70 -3.06 -0.37
N GLN A 40 15.15 -4.08 -1.05
CA GLN A 40 14.24 -5.05 -0.43
C GLN A 40 14.86 -6.44 -0.18
N ASN A 41 16.11 -6.64 -0.54
CA ASN A 41 16.73 -7.97 -0.53
C ASN A 41 18.13 -7.98 0.07
N GLU A 42 18.35 -7.30 1.20
CA GLU A 42 19.65 -7.21 1.87
C GLU A 42 20.29 -8.58 2.09
N ARG A 43 19.51 -9.59 2.52
CA ARG A 43 20.01 -10.95 2.71
C ARG A 43 20.53 -11.57 1.42
N LEU A 44 19.83 -11.34 0.31
CA LEU A 44 20.23 -11.84 -1.00
C LEU A 44 21.56 -11.23 -1.42
N TYR A 45 21.72 -9.93 -1.19
CA TYR A 45 22.95 -9.20 -1.52
C TYR A 45 24.11 -9.60 -0.60
N SER A 46 23.85 -9.83 0.67
CA SER A 46 24.87 -10.32 1.61
C SER A 46 25.42 -11.71 1.23
N LEU A 47 24.58 -12.56 0.65
CA LEU A 47 24.97 -13.89 0.16
C LEU A 47 25.66 -13.86 -1.21
N ASN A 48 25.61 -12.74 -1.95
CA ASN A 48 26.16 -12.59 -3.29
C ASN A 48 27.09 -11.36 -3.37
N GLN A 49 27.94 -11.20 -2.36
CA GLN A 49 28.90 -10.09 -2.31
C GLN A 49 29.79 -10.07 -3.55
N GLY A 50 30.00 -8.86 -4.07
CA GLY A 50 30.83 -8.63 -5.27
C GLY A 50 30.11 -8.77 -6.60
N LEU A 51 28.84 -9.20 -6.62
CA LEU A 51 28.01 -9.21 -7.81
C LEU A 51 27.20 -7.91 -7.91
N THR A 52 26.99 -7.45 -9.14
CA THR A 52 26.06 -6.35 -9.43
C THR A 52 24.60 -6.81 -9.31
N ASP A 53 23.69 -5.88 -9.18
CA ASP A 53 22.25 -6.16 -9.11
C ASP A 53 21.77 -7.02 -10.27
N ARG A 54 22.28 -6.71 -11.50
CA ARG A 54 21.95 -7.47 -12.70
C ARG A 54 22.47 -8.89 -12.66
N GLU A 55 23.70 -9.12 -12.18
CA GLU A 55 24.29 -10.46 -12.08
C GLU A 55 23.55 -11.30 -11.05
N ILE A 56 23.13 -10.72 -9.93
CA ILE A 56 22.29 -11.38 -8.93
C ILE A 56 20.95 -11.78 -9.57
N MET A 57 20.31 -10.87 -10.28
CA MET A 57 19.04 -11.11 -10.96
C MET A 57 19.18 -12.24 -11.99
N ILE A 58 20.23 -12.21 -12.82
CA ILE A 58 20.50 -13.27 -13.82
C ILE A 58 20.69 -14.63 -13.14
N LYS A 59 21.50 -14.68 -12.07
CA LYS A 59 21.74 -15.90 -11.30
C LYS A 59 20.44 -16.50 -10.75
N LEU A 60 19.57 -15.67 -10.19
CA LEU A 60 18.26 -16.11 -9.68
C LEU A 60 17.33 -16.58 -10.77
N SER A 61 17.24 -15.83 -11.85
CA SER A 61 16.36 -16.16 -12.99
C SER A 61 16.76 -17.49 -13.61
N VAL A 62 18.04 -17.70 -13.84
CA VAL A 62 18.57 -18.97 -14.38
C VAL A 62 18.27 -20.13 -13.43
N ALA A 63 18.47 -19.94 -12.10
CA ALA A 63 18.18 -20.98 -11.13
C ALA A 63 16.69 -21.36 -11.07
N GLN A 64 15.80 -20.45 -11.43
CA GLN A 64 14.34 -20.65 -11.47
C GLN A 64 13.79 -20.98 -12.86
N GLY A 65 14.66 -21.05 -13.88
CA GLY A 65 14.25 -21.29 -15.27
C GLY A 65 13.44 -20.14 -15.88
N LEU A 66 13.68 -18.90 -15.43
CA LEU A 66 12.98 -17.70 -15.89
C LEU A 66 13.80 -16.95 -16.96
N ASP A 67 13.09 -16.27 -17.87
CA ASP A 67 13.72 -15.40 -18.86
C ASP A 67 14.24 -14.12 -18.18
N THR A 68 15.55 -13.89 -18.25
CA THR A 68 16.20 -12.72 -17.70
C THR A 68 15.77 -11.40 -18.32
N ASN A 69 15.25 -11.42 -19.55
CA ASN A 69 14.81 -10.22 -20.27
C ASN A 69 13.45 -9.70 -19.80
N MET A 70 12.72 -10.49 -19.02
CA MET A 70 11.42 -10.06 -18.47
C MET A 70 11.53 -9.04 -17.33
N TYR A 71 12.72 -8.89 -16.74
CA TYR A 71 12.92 -8.02 -15.58
C TYR A 71 13.26 -6.61 -15.99
N LEU A 72 12.46 -5.67 -15.49
CA LEU A 72 12.72 -4.24 -15.64
C LEU A 72 13.82 -3.78 -14.67
N ARG A 73 14.63 -2.86 -15.15
CA ARG A 73 15.56 -2.12 -14.31
C ARG A 73 14.81 -1.11 -13.44
N PRO A 74 15.37 -0.69 -12.30
CA PRO A 74 14.73 0.30 -11.43
C PRO A 74 14.29 1.58 -12.15
N GLU A 75 15.08 2.06 -13.12
CA GLU A 75 14.76 3.27 -13.88
C GLU A 75 13.57 3.06 -14.84
N GLU A 76 13.47 1.88 -15.43
CA GLU A 76 12.35 1.49 -16.31
C GLU A 76 11.06 1.32 -15.51
N LEU A 77 11.16 0.74 -14.31
CA LEU A 77 10.02 0.60 -13.39
C LEU A 77 9.45 1.97 -13.00
N LYS A 78 10.31 2.94 -12.65
CA LYS A 78 9.89 4.29 -12.28
C LYS A 78 9.11 5.03 -13.38
N GLN A 79 9.34 4.70 -14.64
CA GLN A 79 8.56 5.25 -15.75
C GLN A 79 7.13 4.69 -15.82
N ILE A 80 6.89 3.52 -15.23
CA ILE A 80 5.58 2.86 -15.19
C ILE A 80 4.84 3.21 -13.90
N ILE A 81 5.54 3.12 -12.77
CA ILE A 81 4.99 3.35 -11.44
C ILE A 81 6.08 3.71 -10.45
N ASP A 82 5.77 4.62 -9.54
CA ASP A 82 6.59 4.90 -8.36
C ASP A 82 6.12 4.00 -7.20
N LEU A 83 6.98 3.07 -6.79
CA LEU A 83 6.75 2.18 -5.66
C LEU A 83 7.48 2.65 -4.38
N SER A 84 8.07 3.82 -4.37
CA SER A 84 8.80 4.35 -3.21
C SER A 84 7.89 4.47 -1.98
N SER A 85 6.62 4.83 -2.19
CA SER A 85 5.61 4.87 -1.13
C SER A 85 5.30 3.50 -0.55
N GLU A 86 5.63 2.42 -1.23
CA GLU A 86 5.41 1.03 -0.83
C GLU A 86 6.74 0.32 -0.51
N ASP A 87 7.82 1.08 -0.25
CA ASP A 87 9.17 0.58 0.04
C ASP A 87 9.67 -0.42 -1.03
N ASN A 88 9.24 -0.26 -2.28
CA ASN A 88 9.50 -1.15 -3.42
C ASN A 88 9.16 -2.64 -3.18
N HIS A 89 8.24 -2.91 -2.25
CA HIS A 89 7.76 -4.27 -2.01
C HIS A 89 6.87 -4.78 -3.13
N VAL A 90 6.68 -6.10 -3.15
CA VAL A 90 5.65 -6.73 -3.98
C VAL A 90 4.29 -6.15 -3.65
N VAL A 91 3.64 -5.58 -4.63
CA VAL A 91 2.34 -4.95 -4.48
C VAL A 91 1.48 -5.19 -5.71
N ARG A 92 0.19 -5.25 -5.52
CA ARG A 92 -0.78 -5.21 -6.60
C ARG A 92 -1.27 -3.80 -6.79
N VAL A 93 -1.47 -3.41 -8.03
CA VAL A 93 -2.04 -2.12 -8.37
C VAL A 93 -3.32 -2.36 -9.15
N LEU A 94 -4.41 -1.82 -8.64
CA LEU A 94 -5.65 -1.70 -9.40
C LEU A 94 -5.59 -0.36 -10.14
N GLU A 95 -5.79 -0.40 -11.44
CA GLU A 95 -5.78 0.79 -12.30
C GLU A 95 -7.07 0.86 -13.10
N ARG A 96 -7.69 2.03 -13.11
CA ARG A 96 -8.87 2.34 -13.91
C ARG A 96 -8.45 3.00 -15.23
N GLU A 97 -9.31 2.96 -16.24
CA GLU A 97 -9.07 3.55 -17.56
C GLU A 97 -8.73 5.05 -17.52
N ASN A 98 -9.20 5.78 -16.50
CA ASN A 98 -8.89 7.19 -16.29
C ASN A 98 -7.50 7.43 -15.67
N GLY A 99 -6.71 6.38 -15.44
CA GLY A 99 -5.37 6.45 -14.85
C GLY A 99 -5.34 6.47 -13.32
N ARG A 100 -6.50 6.46 -12.63
CA ARG A 100 -6.54 6.35 -11.17
C ARG A 100 -5.99 5.01 -10.73
N LYS A 101 -5.14 5.01 -9.72
CA LYS A 101 -4.45 3.81 -9.20
C LYS A 101 -4.69 3.66 -7.71
N VAL A 102 -4.83 2.42 -7.27
CA VAL A 102 -4.94 2.06 -5.85
C VAL A 102 -4.05 0.86 -5.58
N PHE A 103 -3.30 0.90 -4.49
CA PHE A 103 -2.45 -0.20 -4.05
C PHE A 103 -3.26 -1.23 -3.27
N LEU A 104 -3.14 -2.49 -3.67
CA LEU A 104 -3.66 -3.64 -2.94
C LEU A 104 -2.48 -4.41 -2.36
N ARG A 105 -2.26 -4.24 -1.07
CA ARG A 105 -1.04 -4.62 -0.35
C ARG A 105 -1.04 -6.08 0.09
N MET A 106 0.16 -6.57 0.43
CA MET A 106 0.36 -7.81 1.18
C MET A 106 0.55 -7.50 2.66
N PHE A 107 0.19 -8.44 3.54
CA PHE A 107 0.14 -8.22 4.98
C PHE A 107 1.12 -9.11 5.74
N ARG A 108 1.54 -8.68 6.92
CA ARG A 108 2.40 -9.46 7.83
C ARG A 108 1.56 -10.22 8.85
N ASP A 109 0.64 -11.01 8.35
CA ASP A 109 -0.18 -11.91 9.17
C ASP A 109 -0.19 -13.32 8.57
N MET A 110 -0.92 -14.24 9.19
CA MET A 110 -1.04 -15.63 8.72
C MET A 110 -1.64 -15.73 7.31
N TRP A 111 -2.42 -14.73 6.89
CA TRP A 111 -3.07 -14.65 5.59
C TRP A 111 -2.38 -13.59 4.71
N ILE A 112 -1.11 -13.75 4.42
CA ILE A 112 -0.24 -12.78 3.72
C ILE A 112 -0.95 -12.01 2.60
N TYR A 113 -1.81 -12.69 1.84
CA TYR A 113 -2.51 -12.11 0.69
C TYR A 113 -3.80 -11.37 1.10
N PRO A 114 -4.21 -10.33 0.33
CA PRO A 114 -5.46 -9.62 0.57
C PRO A 114 -6.67 -10.56 0.45
N GLY A 115 -7.62 -10.41 1.34
CA GLY A 115 -8.91 -11.07 1.31
C GLY A 115 -9.95 -10.28 0.52
N GLU A 116 -11.19 -10.75 0.55
CA GLU A 116 -12.32 -10.10 -0.13
C GLU A 116 -12.56 -8.67 0.39
N ALA A 117 -12.43 -8.47 1.70
CA ALA A 117 -12.63 -7.16 2.32
C ALA A 117 -11.64 -6.11 1.79
N GLU A 118 -10.35 -6.46 1.72
CA GLU A 118 -9.31 -5.55 1.24
C GLU A 118 -9.43 -5.32 -0.28
N VAL A 119 -9.80 -6.34 -1.05
CA VAL A 119 -10.05 -6.18 -2.49
C VAL A 119 -11.25 -5.27 -2.72
N THR A 120 -12.33 -5.46 -1.98
CA THR A 120 -13.52 -4.61 -2.06
C THR A 120 -13.20 -3.17 -1.66
N ALA A 121 -12.44 -2.97 -0.58
CA ALA A 121 -11.99 -1.65 -0.15
C ALA A 121 -11.16 -0.96 -1.24
N ALA A 122 -10.22 -1.68 -1.85
CA ALA A 122 -9.39 -1.15 -2.94
C ALA A 122 -10.22 -0.82 -4.20
N ILE A 123 -11.21 -1.64 -4.55
CA ILE A 123 -12.14 -1.35 -5.65
C ILE A 123 -12.97 -0.10 -5.35
N ARG A 124 -13.48 0.05 -4.12
CA ARG A 124 -14.20 1.26 -3.71
C ARG A 124 -13.31 2.49 -3.83
N GLN A 125 -12.09 2.45 -3.31
CA GLN A 125 -11.12 3.53 -3.47
C GLN A 125 -10.85 3.89 -4.94
N LEU A 126 -10.94 2.91 -5.83
CA LEU A 126 -10.71 3.12 -7.27
C LEU A 126 -11.89 3.79 -7.97
N VAL A 127 -13.13 3.50 -7.55
CA VAL A 127 -14.36 3.92 -8.27
C VAL A 127 -15.10 5.06 -7.59
N ASP A 128 -15.01 5.17 -6.26
CA ASP A 128 -15.71 6.21 -5.49
C ASP A 128 -14.83 7.45 -5.36
N ASP A 129 -15.41 8.61 -5.63
CA ASP A 129 -14.74 9.90 -5.42
C ASP A 129 -14.93 10.38 -3.97
N ASP A 130 -15.99 9.94 -3.32
CA ASP A 130 -16.37 10.31 -1.94
C ASP A 130 -16.03 9.18 -0.95
N LEU A 131 -14.74 8.99 -0.71
CA LEU A 131 -14.30 8.06 0.34
C LEU A 131 -14.59 8.64 1.71
N PRO A 132 -14.99 7.80 2.68
CA PRO A 132 -15.13 8.27 4.06
C PRO A 132 -13.78 8.75 4.61
N VAL A 133 -13.75 10.00 5.05
CA VAL A 133 -12.57 10.67 5.57
C VAL A 133 -12.57 10.61 7.08
N VAL A 134 -11.51 10.06 7.66
CA VAL A 134 -11.25 10.09 9.11
C VAL A 134 -10.23 11.19 9.40
N GLY A 135 -10.68 12.24 10.06
CA GLY A 135 -9.85 13.32 10.55
C GLY A 135 -9.24 12.97 11.92
N PHE A 136 -7.97 13.13 12.08
CA PHE A 136 -7.28 13.01 13.36
C PHE A 136 -6.90 14.40 13.86
N LEU A 137 -7.40 14.76 15.05
CA LEU A 137 -7.01 16.00 15.68
C LEU A 137 -5.50 16.04 15.90
N THR A 138 -4.91 17.21 15.66
CA THR A 138 -3.50 17.51 15.96
C THR A 138 -3.42 18.62 17.01
N GLY A 139 -2.31 18.72 17.72
CA GLY A 139 -2.18 19.65 18.85
C GLY A 139 -2.69 19.02 20.16
N HIS A 140 -2.85 19.82 21.20
CA HIS A 140 -3.41 19.46 22.51
C HIS A 140 -2.84 18.21 23.19
N GLY A 141 -1.64 17.74 22.77
CA GLY A 141 -1.02 16.52 23.30
C GLY A 141 -1.76 15.22 22.92
N VAL A 142 -2.63 15.24 21.91
CA VAL A 142 -3.36 14.08 21.42
C VAL A 142 -2.43 13.02 20.83
N ARG A 143 -2.92 11.80 20.73
CA ARG A 143 -2.22 10.70 20.03
C ARG A 143 -2.16 10.98 18.54
N ASN A 144 -0.98 10.81 17.98
CA ASN A 144 -0.69 11.20 16.60
C ASN A 144 -0.90 10.03 15.63
N SER A 145 -1.55 10.29 14.49
CA SER A 145 -1.82 9.31 13.44
C SER A 145 -0.60 8.95 12.59
N GLU A 146 0.49 9.73 12.68
CA GLU A 146 1.69 9.59 11.85
C GLU A 146 2.92 9.09 12.62
N LYS A 147 2.91 9.20 13.93
CA LYS A 147 4.01 8.75 14.78
C LYS A 147 3.87 7.29 15.17
N ALA A 148 5.00 6.60 15.21
CA ALA A 148 5.10 5.25 15.76
C ALA A 148 5.48 5.33 17.24
N GLY A 149 4.74 4.65 18.11
CA GLY A 149 4.98 4.60 19.54
C GLY A 149 3.80 3.99 20.27
N ASP A 150 3.98 3.64 21.54
CA ASP A 150 2.94 2.99 22.35
C ASP A 150 1.72 3.91 22.59
N ARG A 151 1.91 5.21 22.44
CA ARG A 151 0.86 6.21 22.63
C ARG A 151 0.33 6.79 21.33
N ASP A 152 0.81 6.33 20.17
CA ASP A 152 0.50 6.89 18.86
C ASP A 152 -0.23 5.89 17.97
N TYR A 153 -0.91 6.38 16.94
CA TYR A 153 -1.86 5.59 16.16
C TYR A 153 -1.37 5.22 14.75
N ARG A 154 -0.11 5.53 14.38
CA ARG A 154 0.40 5.21 13.05
C ARG A 154 0.14 3.76 12.65
N TYR A 155 0.34 2.83 13.58
CA TYR A 155 0.14 1.41 13.30
C TYR A 155 -1.30 1.10 12.86
N PHE A 156 -2.29 1.65 13.57
CA PHE A 156 -3.71 1.42 13.24
C PHE A 156 -4.21 2.26 12.06
N VAL A 157 -3.56 3.36 11.76
CA VAL A 157 -4.01 4.31 10.74
C VAL A 157 -3.30 4.08 9.41
N GLN A 158 -1.96 3.99 9.42
CA GLN A 158 -1.13 4.08 8.22
C GLN A 158 -0.16 2.91 8.01
N GLU A 159 -0.19 1.88 8.88
CA GLU A 159 0.72 0.75 8.71
C GLU A 159 0.31 -0.11 7.51
N ARG A 160 1.14 -0.10 6.46
CA ARG A 160 0.84 -0.74 5.18
C ARG A 160 0.70 -2.24 5.28
N VAL A 161 1.54 -2.87 6.09
CA VAL A 161 1.58 -4.33 6.27
C VAL A 161 0.60 -4.83 7.34
N TYR A 162 -0.11 -3.92 8.01
CA TYR A 162 -1.16 -4.25 8.95
C TYR A 162 -2.53 -4.22 8.25
N ARG A 163 -3.13 -5.38 8.09
CA ARG A 163 -4.39 -5.57 7.35
C ARG A 163 -5.50 -4.62 7.76
N ARG A 164 -5.64 -4.39 9.07
CA ARG A 164 -6.72 -3.58 9.64
C ARG A 164 -6.41 -2.09 9.75
N ALA A 165 -5.26 -1.65 9.25
CA ALA A 165 -4.99 -0.23 9.17
C ALA A 165 -6.04 0.47 8.29
N LEU A 166 -6.47 1.66 8.70
CA LEU A 166 -7.56 2.39 8.02
C LEU A 166 -7.28 2.60 6.53
N ILE A 167 -6.03 2.86 6.15
CA ILE A 167 -5.63 3.00 4.73
C ILE A 167 -5.87 1.73 3.91
N ASN A 168 -5.92 0.54 4.54
CA ASN A 168 -6.19 -0.74 3.88
C ASN A 168 -7.68 -1.12 3.90
N GLN A 169 -8.50 -0.34 4.63
CA GLN A 169 -9.94 -0.57 4.78
C GLN A 169 -10.80 0.42 3.98
N GLY A 170 -10.18 1.24 3.13
CA GLY A 170 -10.91 2.13 2.24
C GLY A 170 -11.23 3.51 2.83
N PHE A 171 -10.55 3.92 3.91
CA PHE A 171 -10.69 5.25 4.48
C PHE A 171 -9.60 6.18 3.93
N ALA A 172 -9.98 7.43 3.68
CA ALA A 172 -9.04 8.52 3.52
C ALA A 172 -8.69 9.09 4.90
N ILE A 173 -7.43 9.47 5.09
CA ILE A 173 -6.94 9.99 6.36
C ILE A 173 -6.53 11.45 6.19
N LYS A 174 -6.91 12.28 7.15
CA LYS A 174 -6.57 13.70 7.18
C LYS A 174 -6.19 14.12 8.61
N ASN A 175 -5.16 14.92 8.75
CA ASN A 175 -4.89 15.62 10.00
C ASN A 175 -5.75 16.88 10.05
N VAL A 176 -6.34 17.15 11.21
CA VAL A 176 -7.21 18.29 11.46
C VAL A 176 -6.60 19.12 12.58
N ASN A 177 -6.50 20.43 12.38
CA ASN A 177 -6.16 21.41 13.40
C ASN A 177 -7.39 22.27 13.65
N LEU A 178 -7.71 22.55 14.90
CA LEU A 178 -8.84 23.39 15.29
C LEU A 178 -8.54 24.90 15.25
N ASP A 179 -7.33 25.30 14.84
CA ASP A 179 -7.05 26.71 14.50
C ASP A 179 -7.84 27.17 13.25
N ASP A 180 -8.26 26.21 12.43
CA ASP A 180 -9.07 26.39 11.23
C ASP A 180 -10.40 25.62 11.35
N GLU A 181 -11.37 25.95 10.52
CA GLU A 181 -12.62 25.20 10.42
C GLU A 181 -12.36 23.74 10.02
N ILE A 182 -13.07 22.80 10.65
CA ILE A 182 -13.00 21.37 10.28
C ILE A 182 -13.47 21.23 8.84
N PRO A 183 -12.64 20.65 7.95
CA PRO A 183 -13.01 20.52 6.54
C PRO A 183 -14.29 19.70 6.36
N GLU A 184 -15.24 20.19 5.55
CA GLU A 184 -16.55 19.56 5.32
C GLU A 184 -16.49 18.09 4.88
N GLN A 185 -15.38 17.69 4.21
CA GLN A 185 -15.18 16.32 3.79
C GLN A 185 -14.84 15.35 4.94
N VAL A 186 -14.57 15.85 6.16
CA VAL A 186 -14.28 14.98 7.31
C VAL A 186 -15.59 14.40 7.84
N ASN A 187 -15.75 13.07 7.69
CA ASN A 187 -16.96 12.37 8.15
C ASN A 187 -16.85 11.93 9.61
N ILE A 188 -15.64 11.67 10.08
CA ILE A 188 -15.36 11.22 11.46
C ILE A 188 -14.16 12.00 11.98
N LEU A 189 -14.32 12.68 13.11
CA LEU A 189 -13.21 13.31 13.81
C LEU A 189 -12.79 12.44 15.00
N VAL A 190 -11.51 12.11 15.05
CA VAL A 190 -10.89 11.34 16.14
C VAL A 190 -10.12 12.30 17.04
N ILE A 191 -10.57 12.39 18.29
CA ILE A 191 -9.91 13.12 19.37
C ILE A 191 -9.42 12.10 20.38
N ALA A 192 -8.13 11.82 20.37
CA ALA A 192 -7.57 10.69 21.10
C ALA A 192 -6.63 11.15 22.22
N ASP A 193 -7.03 10.88 23.48
CA ASP A 193 -6.21 11.11 24.68
C ASP A 193 -5.69 12.56 24.79
N MET A 194 -6.60 13.53 24.65
CA MET A 194 -6.28 14.96 24.71
C MET A 194 -5.75 15.34 26.10
N GLN A 195 -4.59 16.02 26.14
CA GLN A 195 -3.90 16.37 27.37
C GLN A 195 -4.13 17.80 27.80
N THR A 196 -4.51 18.69 26.90
CA THR A 196 -4.84 20.10 27.19
C THR A 196 -6.23 20.43 26.68
N ALA A 197 -6.97 21.21 27.44
CA ALA A 197 -8.34 21.63 27.08
C ALA A 197 -8.34 22.51 25.83
N LEU A 198 -9.44 22.44 25.09
CA LEU A 198 -9.72 23.32 23.97
C LEU A 198 -10.02 24.74 24.47
N SER A 199 -9.62 25.73 23.70
CA SER A 199 -10.04 27.11 23.89
C SER A 199 -11.51 27.31 23.49
N PRO A 200 -12.19 28.38 23.93
CA PRO A 200 -13.56 28.64 23.51
C PRO A 200 -13.76 28.72 21.99
N GLY A 201 -12.77 29.28 21.25
CA GLY A 201 -12.84 29.38 19.80
C GLY A 201 -12.71 28.01 19.12
N GLU A 202 -11.87 27.13 19.64
CA GLU A 202 -11.70 25.75 19.10
C GLU A 202 -12.90 24.85 19.41
N MET A 203 -13.73 25.20 20.40
CA MET A 203 -14.98 24.47 20.69
C MET A 203 -16.13 24.86 19.76
N GLU A 204 -16.00 25.94 19.01
CA GLU A 204 -16.99 26.43 18.04
C GLU A 204 -16.67 26.00 16.61
N SER A 205 -15.46 25.49 16.37
CA SER A 205 -15.02 24.95 15.08
C SER A 205 -15.63 23.59 14.77
#